data_9131d22b0e614f41b11f8cc3f33667db
#
_entry.id   9131d22b0e614f41b11f8cc3f33667db
#
_cell.length_a   1.000
_cell.length_b   1.000
_cell.length_c   1.000
_cell.angle_alpha   90.00
_cell.angle_beta   90.00
_cell.angle_gamma   90.00
#
_symmetry.space_group_name_H-M   'P 1'
#
loop_
_entity.id
_entity.type
_entity.pdbx_description
1 polymer ?
#
loop_
_entity_poly.entity_id
_entity_poly.type
_entity_poly.pdbx_seq_one_letter_code
_entity_poly.pdbx_strand_id
1 'polypeptide(L)'
;MKAIGVNTRGENFKTVDFYTAHECLLLPYEQALTRVDSTSGRYYDCSASMLWIGERTRQLDMAHLEFVRGVGNPLGVKVSDKSTPEGLLGLLDTINPDNIPGRVTIITRMGAEKIREHLPVLIEARAGAGRNVVWISDRWVHANTIKTDAGFKTRPFDRIRDELRAFFDVHEAMGSHPGGVHLEMTGEDVTECIGGNVNEVIDLSENYKTACDPRLNGAQALELAFLISERMRKAQGLEPLW
;
A
#
# COMPACT_ATOMS: atom_id res chain seq x y z
N MET A 1 -3.86 -1.10 20.14
CA MET A 1 -5.30 -1.32 19.86
C MET A 1 -6.20 -0.45 20.75
N LYS A 2 -6.12 -0.53 22.08
CA LYS A 2 -6.83 0.46 22.94
C LYS A 2 -6.47 1.90 22.58
N ALA A 3 -5.23 2.14 22.18
CA ALA A 3 -4.72 3.44 21.78
C ALA A 3 -5.44 4.09 20.57
N ILE A 4 -6.07 3.30 19.71
CA ILE A 4 -6.84 3.79 18.55
C ILE A 4 -8.37 3.70 18.80
N GLY A 5 -8.79 3.52 20.04
CA GLY A 5 -10.22 3.43 20.39
C GLY A 5 -10.90 2.11 20.01
N VAL A 6 -10.15 1.10 19.57
CA VAL A 6 -10.70 -0.20 19.20
C VAL A 6 -11.06 -1.00 20.44
N ASN A 7 -12.30 -1.46 20.52
CA ASN A 7 -12.74 -2.39 21.57
C ASN A 7 -12.14 -3.77 21.33
N THR A 8 -11.01 -4.05 21.98
CA THR A 8 -10.29 -5.34 21.86
C THR A 8 -11.04 -6.54 22.46
N ARG A 9 -12.17 -6.31 23.13
CA ARG A 9 -13.05 -7.36 23.66
C ARG A 9 -14.21 -7.69 22.72
N GLY A 10 -14.39 -6.90 21.65
CA GLY A 10 -15.41 -7.15 20.65
C GLY A 10 -15.13 -8.43 19.84
N GLU A 11 -16.16 -9.12 19.46
CA GLU A 11 -16.08 -10.34 18.62
C GLU A 11 -15.32 -10.08 17.31
N ASN A 12 -15.53 -8.94 16.67
CA ASN A 12 -14.84 -8.54 15.43
C ASN A 12 -13.33 -8.54 15.55
N PHE A 13 -12.79 -8.33 16.76
CA PHE A 13 -11.35 -8.34 17.00
C PHE A 13 -10.75 -9.75 17.04
N LYS A 14 -11.59 -10.74 17.35
CA LYS A 14 -11.19 -12.15 17.40
C LYS A 14 -11.30 -12.82 16.01
N THR A 15 -11.98 -12.18 15.08
CA THR A 15 -12.32 -12.74 13.77
C THR A 15 -11.70 -12.00 12.59
N VAL A 16 -10.73 -11.08 12.84
CA VAL A 16 -9.97 -10.44 11.77
C VAL A 16 -9.08 -11.48 11.10
N ASP A 17 -9.41 -11.80 9.86
CA ASP A 17 -8.65 -12.73 9.07
C ASP A 17 -7.27 -12.15 8.72
N PHE A 18 -6.27 -13.02 8.69
CA PHE A 18 -4.93 -12.71 8.21
C PHE A 18 -4.78 -13.25 6.79
N TYR A 19 -4.57 -12.36 5.82
CA TYR A 19 -4.42 -12.73 4.43
C TYR A 19 -2.98 -12.59 3.96
N THR A 20 -2.58 -13.49 3.05
CA THR A 20 -1.31 -13.39 2.33
C THR A 20 -1.49 -12.55 1.07
N ALA A 21 -0.43 -11.82 0.69
CA ALA A 21 -0.42 -11.04 -0.56
C ALA A 21 1.00 -10.95 -1.11
N HIS A 22 1.14 -10.91 -2.44
CA HIS A 22 2.40 -10.62 -3.12
C HIS A 22 2.19 -9.93 -4.47
N GLU A 23 3.30 -9.45 -5.06
CA GLU A 23 3.27 -8.90 -6.41
C GLU A 23 3.09 -10.01 -7.44
N CYS A 24 2.04 -9.91 -8.26
CA CYS A 24 1.80 -10.78 -9.41
C CYS A 24 2.79 -10.41 -10.53
N LEU A 25 4.06 -10.80 -10.37
CA LEU A 25 5.14 -10.40 -11.28
C LEU A 25 5.46 -11.47 -12.32
N LEU A 26 5.54 -12.73 -11.90
CA LEU A 26 5.95 -13.86 -12.74
C LEU A 26 4.72 -14.64 -13.19
N LEU A 27 4.10 -14.19 -14.29
CA LEU A 27 2.84 -14.77 -14.79
C LEU A 27 2.88 -16.30 -15.00
N PRO A 28 3.96 -16.94 -15.47
CA PRO A 28 4.01 -18.41 -15.55
C PRO A 28 3.87 -19.11 -14.18
N TYR A 29 4.40 -18.48 -13.11
CA TYR A 29 4.22 -18.98 -11.75
C TYR A 29 2.77 -18.83 -11.28
N GLU A 30 2.18 -17.68 -11.46
CA GLU A 30 0.81 -17.40 -11.08
C GLU A 30 -0.19 -18.28 -11.86
N GLN A 31 0.03 -18.45 -13.15
CA GLN A 31 -0.78 -19.33 -14.01
C GLN A 31 -0.72 -20.79 -13.53
N ALA A 32 0.47 -21.26 -13.14
CA ALA A 32 0.64 -22.63 -12.64
C ALA A 32 -0.12 -22.90 -11.34
N LEU A 33 -0.41 -21.86 -10.54
CA LEU A 33 -1.15 -21.92 -9.28
C LEU A 33 -2.62 -21.52 -9.41
N THR A 34 -3.05 -21.06 -10.58
CA THR A 34 -4.45 -20.68 -10.81
C THR A 34 -5.35 -21.92 -10.96
N ARG A 35 -6.48 -21.91 -10.27
CA ARG A 35 -7.47 -23.02 -10.24
C ARG A 35 -8.88 -22.50 -10.46
N VAL A 36 -9.73 -23.36 -11.00
CA VAL A 36 -11.17 -23.11 -11.06
C VAL A 36 -11.78 -23.48 -9.71
N ASP A 37 -12.51 -22.55 -9.11
CA ASP A 37 -13.39 -22.86 -7.99
C ASP A 37 -14.60 -23.65 -8.48
N SER A 38 -14.77 -24.86 -7.96
CA SER A 38 -15.85 -25.76 -8.37
C SER A 38 -17.25 -25.27 -8.00
N THR A 39 -17.35 -24.34 -7.06
CA THR A 39 -18.63 -23.78 -6.59
C THR A 39 -19.09 -22.62 -7.46
N SER A 40 -18.21 -21.69 -7.78
CA SER A 40 -18.53 -20.48 -8.53
C SER A 40 -18.18 -20.54 -10.02
N GLY A 41 -17.35 -21.50 -10.43
CA GLY A 41 -16.80 -21.58 -11.78
C GLY A 41 -15.77 -20.50 -12.13
N ARG A 42 -15.39 -19.66 -11.16
CA ARG A 42 -14.40 -18.59 -11.36
C ARG A 42 -12.97 -19.14 -11.20
N TYR A 43 -12.05 -18.50 -11.87
CA TYR A 43 -10.62 -18.77 -11.64
C TYR A 43 -10.13 -18.00 -10.42
N TYR A 44 -9.34 -18.65 -9.58
CA TYR A 44 -8.62 -18.04 -8.47
C TYR A 44 -7.15 -18.41 -8.54
N ASP A 45 -6.28 -17.42 -8.40
CA ASP A 45 -4.88 -17.64 -8.18
C ASP A 45 -4.66 -18.05 -6.72
N CYS A 46 -4.17 -19.26 -6.51
CA CYS A 46 -3.95 -19.83 -5.19
C CYS A 46 -2.55 -19.56 -4.63
N SER A 47 -1.77 -18.71 -5.29
CA SER A 47 -0.44 -18.28 -4.81
C SER A 47 -0.53 -17.41 -3.56
N ALA A 48 -1.58 -16.58 -3.47
CA ALA A 48 -1.89 -15.75 -2.31
C ALA A 48 -3.39 -15.42 -2.24
N SER A 49 -3.85 -14.90 -1.10
CA SER A 49 -5.24 -14.44 -0.94
C SER A 49 -5.53 -13.20 -1.76
N MET A 50 -4.55 -12.29 -1.87
CA MET A 50 -4.62 -11.05 -2.64
C MET A 50 -3.37 -10.90 -3.52
N LEU A 51 -3.54 -10.40 -4.72
CA LEU A 51 -2.45 -10.10 -5.64
C LEU A 51 -2.37 -8.60 -5.88
N TRP A 52 -1.15 -8.06 -6.09
CA TRP A 52 -1.04 -6.71 -6.62
C TRP A 52 -0.18 -6.66 -7.88
N ILE A 53 -0.49 -5.71 -8.75
CA ILE A 53 0.33 -5.37 -9.91
C ILE A 53 1.10 -4.08 -9.65
N GLY A 54 2.36 -4.06 -10.08
CA GLY A 54 3.25 -2.93 -9.93
C GLY A 54 2.94 -1.79 -10.88
N GLU A 55 3.51 -0.61 -10.62
CA GLU A 55 3.40 0.56 -11.49
C GLU A 55 3.88 0.29 -12.93
N ARG A 56 4.88 -0.57 -13.09
CA ARG A 56 5.47 -0.90 -14.38
C ARG A 56 4.73 -1.98 -15.16
N THR A 57 3.76 -2.64 -14.55
CA THR A 57 3.04 -3.78 -15.13
C THR A 57 1.53 -3.57 -15.21
N ARG A 58 1.04 -2.34 -15.00
CA ARG A 58 -0.38 -1.98 -14.97
C ARG A 58 -0.91 -1.39 -16.29
N GLN A 59 -0.16 -1.47 -17.38
CA GLN A 59 -0.60 -0.99 -18.69
C GLN A 59 -1.85 -1.74 -19.15
N LEU A 60 -2.83 -1.02 -19.71
CA LEU A 60 -4.16 -1.53 -20.03
C LEU A 60 -4.15 -2.65 -21.07
N ASP A 61 -3.17 -2.66 -21.97
CA ASP A 61 -2.99 -3.59 -23.08
C ASP A 61 -1.96 -4.69 -22.83
N MET A 62 -1.49 -4.83 -21.57
CA MET A 62 -0.42 -5.76 -21.23
C MET A 62 -0.89 -6.99 -20.46
N ALA A 63 -0.05 -8.03 -20.50
CA ALA A 63 -0.37 -9.37 -20.01
C ALA A 63 -0.72 -9.43 -18.52
N HIS A 64 -0.12 -8.60 -17.67
CA HIS A 64 -0.41 -8.60 -16.24
C HIS A 64 -1.83 -8.14 -15.94
N LEU A 65 -2.30 -7.08 -16.60
CA LEU A 65 -3.68 -6.62 -16.41
C LEU A 65 -4.69 -7.63 -16.96
N GLU A 66 -4.40 -8.23 -18.10
CA GLU A 66 -5.23 -9.27 -18.67
C GLU A 66 -5.32 -10.50 -17.75
N PHE A 67 -4.21 -10.92 -17.15
CA PHE A 67 -4.20 -12.02 -16.19
C PHE A 67 -5.07 -11.71 -14.96
N VAL A 68 -4.85 -10.57 -14.30
CA VAL A 68 -5.62 -10.25 -13.06
C VAL A 68 -7.09 -9.95 -13.33
N ARG A 69 -7.45 -9.53 -14.55
CA ARG A 69 -8.85 -9.43 -14.99
C ARG A 69 -9.56 -10.78 -14.94
N GLY A 70 -8.83 -11.86 -15.23
CA GLY A 70 -9.37 -13.23 -15.33
C GLY A 70 -9.54 -13.94 -13.99
N VAL A 71 -8.97 -13.45 -12.89
CA VAL A 71 -9.03 -14.11 -11.57
C VAL A 71 -10.01 -13.43 -10.62
N GLY A 72 -10.60 -14.21 -9.71
CA GLY A 72 -11.56 -13.75 -8.71
C GLY A 72 -10.97 -13.10 -7.46
N ASN A 73 -9.65 -13.15 -7.28
CA ASN A 73 -8.95 -12.63 -6.10
C ASN A 73 -9.19 -11.12 -5.90
N PRO A 74 -9.16 -10.62 -4.67
CA PRO A 74 -8.93 -9.20 -4.41
C PRO A 74 -7.62 -8.73 -5.05
N LEU A 75 -7.63 -7.52 -5.59
CA LEU A 75 -6.52 -6.98 -6.38
C LEU A 75 -5.99 -5.68 -5.80
N GLY A 76 -4.68 -5.54 -5.75
CA GLY A 76 -4.00 -4.28 -5.52
C GLY A 76 -3.39 -3.73 -6.81
N VAL A 77 -3.40 -2.41 -6.98
CA VAL A 77 -2.73 -1.76 -8.11
C VAL A 77 -1.92 -0.58 -7.61
N LYS A 78 -0.61 -0.59 -7.87
CA LYS A 78 0.26 0.54 -7.53
C LYS A 78 0.08 1.67 -8.53
N VAL A 79 -0.16 2.90 -8.01
CA VAL A 79 -0.31 4.12 -8.81
C VAL A 79 0.65 5.20 -8.32
N SER A 80 1.25 5.93 -9.26
CA SER A 80 2.21 7.01 -8.99
C SER A 80 1.65 8.39 -9.38
N ASP A 81 2.49 9.41 -9.21
CA ASP A 81 2.28 10.77 -9.72
C ASP A 81 2.11 10.87 -11.25
N LYS A 82 2.42 9.78 -11.97
CA LYS A 82 2.22 9.69 -13.42
C LYS A 82 0.86 9.13 -13.83
N SER A 83 0.05 8.74 -12.86
CA SER A 83 -1.27 8.18 -13.11
C SER A 83 -2.25 9.30 -13.44
N THR A 84 -3.03 9.14 -14.51
CA THR A 84 -4.08 10.07 -14.90
C THR A 84 -5.45 9.57 -14.47
N PRO A 85 -6.45 10.46 -14.35
CA PRO A 85 -7.85 10.08 -14.11
C PRO A 85 -8.36 9.04 -15.11
N GLU A 86 -8.14 9.27 -16.39
CA GLU A 86 -8.59 8.39 -17.48
C GLU A 86 -7.91 7.03 -17.38
N GLY A 87 -6.60 7.01 -17.08
CA GLY A 87 -5.84 5.77 -16.88
C GLY A 87 -6.34 4.97 -15.68
N LEU A 88 -6.67 5.65 -14.57
CA LEU A 88 -7.25 5.01 -13.39
C LEU A 88 -8.64 4.43 -13.71
N LEU A 89 -9.51 5.19 -14.34
CA LEU A 89 -10.86 4.72 -14.68
C LEU A 89 -10.82 3.55 -15.66
N GLY A 90 -10.01 3.61 -16.71
CA GLY A 90 -9.83 2.51 -17.66
C GLY A 90 -9.30 1.24 -17.00
N LEU A 91 -8.39 1.38 -16.03
CA LEU A 91 -7.91 0.27 -15.22
C LEU A 91 -9.06 -0.35 -14.39
N LEU A 92 -9.85 0.48 -13.69
CA LEU A 92 -10.97 0.01 -12.89
C LEU A 92 -12.07 -0.65 -13.73
N ASP A 93 -12.34 -0.12 -14.92
CA ASP A 93 -13.29 -0.71 -15.88
C ASP A 93 -12.81 -2.09 -16.35
N THR A 94 -11.49 -2.28 -16.48
CA THR A 94 -10.91 -3.55 -16.92
C THR A 94 -10.95 -4.61 -15.82
N ILE A 95 -10.52 -4.28 -14.59
CA ILE A 95 -10.32 -5.30 -13.53
C ILE A 95 -11.50 -5.44 -12.57
N ASN A 96 -12.41 -4.46 -12.56
CA ASN A 96 -13.62 -4.48 -11.73
C ASN A 96 -14.84 -3.90 -12.47
N PRO A 97 -15.22 -4.46 -13.64
CA PRO A 97 -16.33 -3.95 -14.43
C PRO A 97 -17.65 -3.93 -13.66
N ASP A 98 -17.87 -4.94 -12.81
CA ASP A 98 -19.06 -5.08 -11.96
C ASP A 98 -19.05 -4.15 -10.74
N ASN A 99 -18.01 -3.34 -10.57
CA ASN A 99 -17.85 -2.38 -9.46
C ASN A 99 -18.04 -3.01 -8.07
N ILE A 100 -17.50 -4.23 -7.88
CA ILE A 100 -17.63 -5.00 -6.63
C ILE A 100 -16.88 -4.27 -5.50
N PRO A 101 -17.55 -3.92 -4.40
CA PRO A 101 -16.90 -3.29 -3.25
C PRO A 101 -15.81 -4.18 -2.64
N GLY A 102 -14.67 -3.59 -2.28
CA GLY A 102 -13.54 -4.31 -1.66
C GLY A 102 -12.67 -5.12 -2.62
N ARG A 103 -13.07 -5.28 -3.91
CA ARG A 103 -12.27 -6.03 -4.88
C ARG A 103 -10.96 -5.35 -5.25
N VAL A 104 -10.95 -4.01 -5.39
CA VAL A 104 -9.77 -3.27 -5.84
C VAL A 104 -9.24 -2.35 -4.76
N THR A 105 -7.95 -2.47 -4.49
CA THR A 105 -7.18 -1.58 -3.63
C THR A 105 -6.20 -0.78 -4.48
N ILE A 106 -6.30 0.53 -4.44
CA ILE A 106 -5.34 1.44 -5.06
C ILE A 106 -4.23 1.75 -4.06
N ILE A 107 -3.02 1.41 -4.44
CA ILE A 107 -1.81 1.52 -3.61
C ILE A 107 -1.02 2.73 -4.10
N THR A 108 -1.18 3.87 -3.43
CA THR A 108 -0.59 5.14 -3.86
C THR A 108 0.88 5.25 -3.51
N ARG A 109 1.71 5.68 -4.47
CA ARG A 109 3.16 5.83 -4.35
C ARG A 109 3.64 7.10 -5.07
N MET A 110 3.49 8.25 -4.47
CA MET A 110 3.70 9.55 -5.13
C MET A 110 4.84 10.37 -4.54
N GLY A 111 5.25 10.07 -3.30
CA GLY A 111 6.18 10.88 -2.51
C GLY A 111 5.47 12.01 -1.77
N ALA A 112 6.08 12.46 -0.67
CA ALA A 112 5.49 13.43 0.25
C ALA A 112 5.12 14.78 -0.40
N GLU A 113 5.89 15.20 -1.39
CA GLU A 113 5.71 16.48 -2.07
C GLU A 113 4.54 16.43 -3.07
N LYS A 114 4.46 15.35 -3.85
CA LYS A 114 3.53 15.23 -4.98
C LYS A 114 2.16 14.69 -4.62
N ILE A 115 2.05 13.94 -3.52
CA ILE A 115 0.79 13.30 -3.14
C ILE A 115 -0.34 14.30 -2.92
N ARG A 116 -0.01 15.50 -2.40
CA ARG A 116 -1.00 16.56 -2.14
C ARG A 116 -1.57 17.17 -3.43
N GLU A 117 -0.83 17.07 -4.52
CA GLU A 117 -1.26 17.59 -5.84
C GLU A 117 -1.99 16.50 -6.65
N HIS A 118 -1.44 15.30 -6.70
CA HIS A 118 -1.92 14.26 -7.63
C HIS A 118 -3.02 13.37 -7.05
N LEU A 119 -3.00 13.07 -5.75
CA LEU A 119 -3.98 12.16 -5.16
C LEU A 119 -5.42 12.73 -5.16
N PRO A 120 -5.66 14.03 -4.88
CA PRO A 120 -7.01 14.62 -4.95
C PRO A 120 -7.68 14.41 -6.30
N VAL A 121 -6.96 14.63 -7.40
CA VAL A 121 -7.47 14.48 -8.77
C VAL A 121 -7.94 13.04 -9.05
N LEU A 122 -7.22 12.05 -8.56
CA LEU A 122 -7.60 10.64 -8.71
C LEU A 122 -8.80 10.26 -7.83
N ILE A 123 -8.88 10.82 -6.62
CA ILE A 123 -10.02 10.61 -5.71
C ILE A 123 -11.29 11.20 -6.32
N GLU A 124 -11.23 12.43 -6.86
CA GLU A 124 -12.35 13.09 -7.54
C GLU A 124 -12.84 12.32 -8.76
N ALA A 125 -11.93 11.89 -9.63
CA ALA A 125 -12.26 11.09 -10.81
C ALA A 125 -12.96 9.79 -10.44
N ARG A 126 -12.45 9.08 -9.43
CA ARG A 126 -13.06 7.87 -8.91
C ARG A 126 -14.45 8.13 -8.33
N ALA A 127 -14.60 9.21 -7.55
CA ALA A 127 -15.88 9.58 -6.93
C ALA A 127 -16.91 9.96 -7.99
N GLY A 128 -16.54 10.80 -8.95
CA GLY A 128 -17.40 11.22 -10.07
C GLY A 128 -17.88 10.06 -10.94
N ALA A 129 -17.08 9.01 -11.10
CA ALA A 129 -17.44 7.79 -11.81
C ALA A 129 -18.14 6.74 -10.94
N GLY A 130 -18.36 6.99 -9.65
CA GLY A 130 -19.02 6.07 -8.72
C GLY A 130 -18.28 4.73 -8.51
N ARG A 131 -16.95 4.69 -8.75
CA ARG A 131 -16.19 3.45 -8.66
C ARG A 131 -15.79 3.11 -7.23
N ASN A 132 -15.95 1.84 -6.85
CA ASN A 132 -15.57 1.33 -5.53
C ASN A 132 -14.10 0.94 -5.51
N VAL A 133 -13.31 1.59 -4.65
CA VAL A 133 -11.92 1.24 -4.38
C VAL A 133 -11.59 1.46 -2.92
N VAL A 134 -10.59 0.74 -2.43
CA VAL A 134 -9.91 0.99 -1.17
C VAL A 134 -8.62 1.76 -1.48
N TRP A 135 -8.36 2.84 -0.78
CA TRP A 135 -7.12 3.61 -0.91
C TRP A 135 -6.15 3.22 0.20
N ILE A 136 -4.91 2.88 -0.16
CA ILE A 136 -3.84 2.67 0.80
C ILE A 136 -2.58 3.42 0.37
N SER A 137 -1.77 3.84 1.34
CA SER A 137 -0.48 4.48 1.08
C SER A 137 0.62 3.44 0.97
N ASP A 138 1.34 3.43 -0.16
CA ASP A 138 2.55 2.62 -0.34
C ASP A 138 3.76 3.40 0.17
N ARG A 139 4.51 2.76 1.02
CA ARG A 139 5.77 3.29 1.55
C ARG A 139 6.95 3.03 0.63
N TRP A 140 6.71 2.43 -0.50
CA TRP A 140 7.75 1.96 -1.40
C TRP A 140 8.02 2.94 -2.56
N VAL A 141 8.29 4.20 -2.24
CA VAL A 141 8.53 5.19 -3.30
C VAL A 141 9.99 5.16 -3.73
N HIS A 142 10.25 4.77 -4.97
CA HIS A 142 11.56 4.97 -5.60
C HIS A 142 11.98 6.45 -5.56
N ALA A 143 11.04 7.39 -5.49
CA ALA A 143 11.30 8.81 -5.35
C ALA A 143 11.98 9.18 -4.02
N ASN A 144 11.78 8.41 -2.96
CA ASN A 144 12.41 8.62 -1.65
C ASN A 144 13.65 7.74 -1.42
N THR A 145 14.00 6.89 -2.39
CA THR A 145 15.21 6.06 -2.30
C THR A 145 16.41 6.88 -2.74
N ILE A 146 17.39 6.95 -1.87
CA ILE A 146 18.71 7.57 -2.16
C ILE A 146 19.78 6.49 -2.17
N LYS A 147 20.85 6.74 -2.92
CA LYS A 147 22.04 5.92 -2.90
C LYS A 147 23.13 6.70 -2.19
N THR A 148 23.72 6.13 -1.15
CA THR A 148 24.81 6.74 -0.41
C THR A 148 26.12 6.64 -1.20
N ASP A 149 27.12 7.45 -0.87
CA ASP A 149 28.46 7.39 -1.47
C ASP A 149 29.12 6.02 -1.25
N ALA A 150 28.78 5.33 -0.15
CA ALA A 150 29.20 3.97 0.12
C ALA A 150 28.45 2.90 -0.70
N GLY A 151 27.51 3.30 -1.57
CA GLY A 151 26.77 2.43 -2.46
C GLY A 151 25.50 1.80 -1.88
N PHE A 152 25.19 2.05 -0.61
CA PHE A 152 23.94 1.55 0.01
C PHE A 152 22.72 2.27 -0.54
N LYS A 153 21.67 1.49 -0.85
CA LYS A 153 20.37 2.00 -1.16
C LYS A 153 19.61 2.21 0.16
N THR A 154 19.14 3.42 0.42
CA THR A 154 18.45 3.72 1.67
C THR A 154 17.27 4.65 1.45
N ARG A 155 16.45 4.83 2.48
CA ARG A 155 15.29 5.74 2.49
C ARG A 155 15.31 6.60 3.74
N PRO A 156 15.18 7.92 3.63
CA PRO A 156 14.98 8.77 4.79
C PRO A 156 13.62 8.49 5.44
N PHE A 157 13.63 8.05 6.68
CA PHE A 157 12.44 7.71 7.44
C PHE A 157 11.47 8.89 7.59
N ASP A 158 12.00 10.11 7.74
CA ASP A 158 11.17 11.32 7.82
C ASP A 158 10.33 11.54 6.55
N ARG A 159 10.89 11.31 5.36
CA ARG A 159 10.11 11.40 4.11
C ARG A 159 9.01 10.36 4.04
N ILE A 160 9.27 9.18 4.58
CA ILE A 160 8.27 8.13 4.72
C ILE A 160 7.13 8.62 5.62
N ARG A 161 7.44 9.16 6.76
CA ARG A 161 6.48 9.70 7.73
C ARG A 161 5.67 10.85 7.14
N ASP A 162 6.31 11.76 6.42
CA ASP A 162 5.67 12.92 5.83
C ASP A 162 4.71 12.54 4.68
N GLU A 163 5.03 11.54 3.87
CA GLU A 163 4.11 11.02 2.86
C GLU A 163 2.87 10.40 3.50
N LEU A 164 3.04 9.68 4.61
CA LEU A 164 1.90 9.13 5.34
C LEU A 164 0.99 10.22 5.89
N ARG A 165 1.57 11.26 6.50
CA ARG A 165 0.81 12.41 6.96
C ARG A 165 0.02 13.04 5.82
N ALA A 166 0.71 13.30 4.69
CA ALA A 166 0.09 13.88 3.52
C ALA A 166 -1.05 13.03 2.96
N PHE A 167 -0.90 11.70 2.94
CA PHE A 167 -1.97 10.79 2.53
C PHE A 167 -3.23 10.95 3.39
N PHE A 168 -3.09 10.94 4.71
CA PHE A 168 -4.23 11.14 5.61
C PHE A 168 -4.83 12.54 5.48
N ASP A 169 -3.99 13.60 5.35
CA ASP A 169 -4.46 14.98 5.19
C ASP A 169 -5.30 15.15 3.92
N VAL A 170 -4.86 14.54 2.80
CA VAL A 170 -5.61 14.58 1.54
C VAL A 170 -6.96 13.88 1.69
N HIS A 171 -7.00 12.70 2.30
CA HIS A 171 -8.26 11.98 2.50
C HIS A 171 -9.22 12.73 3.43
N GLU A 172 -8.70 13.37 4.48
CA GLU A 172 -9.47 14.24 5.37
C GLU A 172 -10.07 15.43 4.60
N ALA A 173 -9.25 16.12 3.79
CA ALA A 173 -9.68 17.27 2.99
C ALA A 173 -10.71 16.90 1.91
N MET A 174 -10.58 15.71 1.31
CA MET A 174 -11.46 15.24 0.25
C MET A 174 -12.72 14.51 0.77
N GLY A 175 -12.88 14.37 2.10
CA GLY A 175 -13.99 13.61 2.68
C GLY A 175 -13.99 12.14 2.26
N SER A 176 -12.84 11.57 1.93
CA SER A 176 -12.66 10.18 1.51
C SER A 176 -12.00 9.35 2.60
N HIS A 177 -12.05 8.01 2.47
CA HIS A 177 -11.55 7.11 3.52
C HIS A 177 -10.14 6.59 3.23
N PRO A 178 -9.15 6.85 4.12
CA PRO A 178 -7.85 6.20 4.05
C PRO A 178 -7.96 4.76 4.56
N GLY A 179 -7.92 3.78 3.65
CA GLY A 179 -8.19 2.38 3.96
C GLY A 179 -7.03 1.64 4.62
N GLY A 180 -5.82 2.18 4.58
CA GLY A 180 -4.68 1.54 5.21
C GLY A 180 -3.32 1.96 4.64
N VAL A 181 -2.32 1.15 4.97
CA VAL A 181 -0.93 1.35 4.55
C VAL A 181 -0.30 0.05 4.06
N HIS A 182 0.63 0.16 3.12
CA HIS A 182 1.47 -0.92 2.63
C HIS A 182 2.91 -0.63 3.05
N LEU A 183 3.44 -1.40 4.00
CA LEU A 183 4.75 -1.17 4.60
C LEU A 183 5.73 -2.28 4.24
N GLU A 184 6.97 -1.91 3.97
CA GLU A 184 8.09 -2.84 3.87
C GLU A 184 8.86 -2.81 5.19
N MET A 185 8.68 -3.83 5.99
CA MET A 185 9.24 -3.92 7.34
C MET A 185 9.71 -5.32 7.68
N THR A 186 10.58 -5.43 8.66
CA THR A 186 11.04 -6.70 9.20
C THR A 186 11.06 -6.66 10.72
N GLY A 187 10.93 -7.82 11.36
CA GLY A 187 11.11 -7.97 12.80
C GLY A 187 12.58 -7.95 13.24
N GLU A 188 13.52 -7.92 12.27
CA GLU A 188 14.95 -7.82 12.58
C GLU A 188 15.34 -6.35 12.84
N ASP A 189 16.36 -6.17 13.66
CA ASP A 189 16.93 -4.84 13.96
C ASP A 189 17.90 -4.41 12.86
N VAL A 190 17.35 -4.19 11.65
CA VAL A 190 18.11 -3.74 10.48
C VAL A 190 18.32 -2.23 10.51
N THR A 191 19.38 -1.78 9.83
CA THR A 191 19.77 -0.36 9.70
C THR A 191 19.62 0.14 8.25
N GLU A 192 18.60 -0.35 7.52
CA GLU A 192 18.46 -0.14 6.08
C GLU A 192 17.83 1.22 5.70
N CYS A 193 17.03 1.83 6.60
CA CYS A 193 16.43 3.16 6.44
C CYS A 193 17.06 4.16 7.42
N ILE A 194 17.47 5.34 6.92
CA ILE A 194 18.05 6.42 7.75
C ILE A 194 16.92 7.18 8.46
N GLY A 195 17.11 7.50 9.73
CA GLY A 195 16.17 8.26 10.56
C GLY A 195 15.49 7.40 11.64
N GLY A 196 14.81 8.04 12.55
CA GLY A 196 14.33 7.37 13.76
C GLY A 196 15.49 6.94 14.65
N ASN A 197 15.63 5.64 14.88
CA ASN A 197 16.74 5.07 15.66
C ASN A 197 18.04 4.81 14.84
N VAL A 198 18.07 5.11 13.55
CA VAL A 198 19.23 4.98 12.66
C VAL A 198 19.71 6.38 12.27
N ASN A 199 20.64 6.95 13.04
CA ASN A 199 20.92 8.38 12.98
C ASN A 199 21.81 8.82 11.81
N GLU A 200 22.73 7.99 11.34
CA GLU A 200 23.74 8.37 10.34
C GLU A 200 23.91 7.31 9.23
N VAL A 201 24.51 7.74 8.12
CA VAL A 201 24.87 6.85 7.01
C VAL A 201 25.86 5.76 7.44
N ILE A 202 26.67 6.02 8.45
CA ILE A 202 27.64 5.07 9.01
C ILE A 202 26.89 3.90 9.67
N ASP A 203 25.77 4.17 10.33
CA ASP A 203 24.97 3.14 10.99
C ASP A 203 24.34 2.15 9.98
N LEU A 204 24.15 2.56 8.72
CA LEU A 204 23.62 1.68 7.68
C LEU A 204 24.44 0.40 7.48
N SER A 205 25.77 0.48 7.61
CA SER A 205 26.64 -0.66 7.38
C SER A 205 26.59 -1.70 8.50
N GLU A 206 26.07 -1.35 9.67
CA GLU A 206 26.09 -2.22 10.85
C GLU A 206 25.21 -3.47 10.68
N ASN A 207 24.00 -3.28 10.14
CA ASN A 207 23.07 -4.39 9.95
C ASN A 207 22.21 -4.24 8.67
N TYR A 208 22.88 -3.95 7.54
CA TYR A 208 22.23 -3.88 6.22
C TYR A 208 22.16 -5.28 5.60
N LYS A 209 20.96 -5.84 5.48
CA LYS A 209 20.74 -7.23 5.04
C LYS A 209 19.97 -7.37 3.74
N THR A 210 19.23 -6.34 3.32
CA THR A 210 18.37 -6.49 2.14
C THR A 210 19.17 -6.68 0.87
N ALA A 211 18.73 -7.62 0.03
CA ALA A 211 19.23 -7.79 -1.33
C ALA A 211 18.42 -6.98 -2.36
N CYS A 212 17.34 -6.33 -1.94
CA CYS A 212 16.38 -5.66 -2.83
C CYS A 212 16.15 -4.20 -2.38
N ASP A 213 15.17 -3.98 -1.53
CA ASP A 213 14.76 -2.64 -1.10
C ASP A 213 14.89 -2.47 0.43
N PRO A 214 15.28 -1.27 0.90
CA PRO A 214 15.45 -0.99 2.32
C PRO A 214 14.16 -1.18 3.11
N ARG A 215 14.24 -1.92 4.21
CA ARG A 215 13.12 -2.24 5.11
C ARG A 215 13.18 -1.39 6.37
N LEU A 216 12.02 -1.09 6.93
CA LEU A 216 11.91 -0.52 8.27
C LEU A 216 12.23 -1.57 9.32
N ASN A 217 12.96 -1.19 10.36
CA ASN A 217 13.14 -2.01 11.55
C ASN A 217 11.95 -1.89 12.51
N GLY A 218 11.97 -2.64 13.59
CA GLY A 218 10.87 -2.69 14.56
C GLY A 218 10.57 -1.33 15.20
N ALA A 219 11.59 -0.53 15.54
CA ALA A 219 11.41 0.79 16.15
C ALA A 219 10.76 1.78 15.18
N GLN A 220 11.24 1.85 13.94
CA GLN A 220 10.68 2.69 12.89
C GLN A 220 9.23 2.28 12.55
N ALA A 221 8.96 0.98 12.45
CA ALA A 221 7.62 0.46 12.20
C ALA A 221 6.64 0.82 13.34
N LEU A 222 7.09 0.75 14.58
CA LEU A 222 6.29 1.13 15.75
C LEU A 222 5.97 2.63 15.78
N GLU A 223 6.93 3.49 15.45
CA GLU A 223 6.71 4.95 15.36
C GLU A 223 5.62 5.26 14.32
N LEU A 224 5.64 4.58 13.17
CA LEU A 224 4.58 4.74 12.17
C LEU A 224 3.22 4.22 12.67
N ALA A 225 3.21 3.12 13.41
CA ALA A 225 1.97 2.59 13.99
C ALA A 225 1.33 3.59 14.98
N PHE A 226 2.13 4.30 15.76
CA PHE A 226 1.65 5.38 16.62
C PHE A 226 1.10 6.55 15.81
N LEU A 227 1.79 6.98 14.75
CA LEU A 227 1.29 8.05 13.87
C LEU A 227 -0.07 7.69 13.25
N ILE A 228 -0.21 6.45 12.75
CA ILE A 228 -1.48 5.97 12.20
C ILE A 228 -2.57 5.96 13.27
N SER A 229 -2.23 5.49 14.47
CA SER A 229 -3.13 5.45 15.61
C SER A 229 -3.67 6.84 15.95
N GLU A 230 -2.81 7.86 16.01
CA GLU A 230 -3.21 9.25 16.25
C GLU A 230 -4.18 9.78 15.18
N ARG A 231 -3.86 9.52 13.89
CA ARG A 231 -4.72 9.94 12.78
C ARG A 231 -6.09 9.26 12.82
N MET A 232 -6.14 7.96 13.14
CA MET A 232 -7.40 7.24 13.30
C MET A 232 -8.23 7.74 14.48
N ARG A 233 -7.58 8.07 15.60
CA ARG A 233 -8.24 8.68 16.77
C ARG A 233 -8.85 10.02 16.43
N LYS A 234 -8.07 10.90 15.78
CA LYS A 234 -8.56 12.22 15.31
C LYS A 234 -9.78 12.07 14.41
N ALA A 235 -9.75 11.14 13.46
CA ALA A 235 -10.88 10.89 12.57
C ALA A 235 -12.15 10.40 13.30
N GLN A 236 -12.00 9.82 14.50
CA GLN A 236 -13.09 9.39 15.37
C GLN A 236 -13.50 10.44 16.42
N GLY A 237 -12.90 11.63 16.39
CA GLY A 237 -13.13 12.67 17.39
C GLY A 237 -12.62 12.33 18.80
N LEU A 238 -11.65 11.41 18.90
CA LEU A 238 -11.05 11.01 20.17
C LEU A 238 -9.86 11.90 20.53
N GLU A 239 -9.66 12.17 21.82
CA GLU A 239 -8.52 12.94 22.32
C GLU A 239 -7.17 12.29 21.96
N PRO A 240 -6.08 13.09 21.81
CA PRO A 240 -4.72 12.58 21.66
C PRO A 240 -4.33 11.59 22.77
N LEU A 241 -3.33 10.76 22.52
CA LEU A 241 -2.86 9.79 23.53
C LEU A 241 -1.91 10.42 24.56
N TRP A 242 -1.27 11.52 24.21
CA TRP A 242 -0.31 12.31 25.01
C TRP A 242 -0.35 13.78 24.61
#